data_913f3f355f582beb92047798d7e24e8a
#
_entry.id   913f3f355f582beb92047798d7e24e8a
#
_cell.length_a   1.000
_cell.length_b   1.000
_cell.length_c   1.000
_cell.angle_alpha   90.00
_cell.angle_beta   90.00
_cell.angle_gamma   90.00
#
_symmetry.space_group_name_H-M   'P 1'
#
loop_
_entity.id
_entity.type
_entity.pdbx_description
1 polymer ?
#
loop_
_entity_poly.entity_id
_entity_poly.type
_entity_poly.pdbx_seq_one_letter_code
_entity_poly.pdbx_strand_id
1 'polypeptide(L)'
;MGIYRKNACILRQMYALFENIEPYASGYLEAGQHKIYYEECGNPDGKPAVFLHGGPGGGGSSKVRGFFNPELFRIVIFDQRGCGRSKPHACLEQNTTWDLVDDIERLKEKLGIKRWLVFGGSWGSTLSLAYAQIYPNSVSELVLRGIFMLRDKELKWF
;
A
#
# COMPACT_ATOMS: atom_id res chain seq x y z
N MET A 1 25.52 24.88 -24.49
CA MET A 1 25.77 24.10 -23.26
C MET A 1 24.75 24.36 -22.12
N GLY A 2 23.78 25.28 -22.24
CA GLY A 2 22.85 25.68 -21.20
C GLY A 2 21.50 24.93 -21.13
N ILE A 3 21.05 24.35 -22.23
CA ILE A 3 19.70 23.76 -22.37
C ILE A 3 19.60 22.38 -21.66
N TYR A 4 20.67 21.58 -21.72
CA TYR A 4 20.67 20.25 -21.09
C TYR A 4 20.66 20.28 -19.54
N ARG A 5 21.21 21.32 -18.90
CA ARG A 5 21.20 21.45 -17.45
C ARG A 5 19.83 21.85 -16.88
N LYS A 6 19.06 22.68 -17.59
CA LYS A 6 17.70 23.06 -17.17
C LYS A 6 16.72 21.88 -17.25
N ASN A 7 16.83 21.07 -18.32
CA ASN A 7 15.96 19.90 -18.49
C ASN A 7 16.26 18.79 -17.46
N ALA A 8 17.52 18.61 -17.07
CA ALA A 8 17.89 17.65 -16.03
C ALA A 8 17.36 18.07 -14.63
N CYS A 9 17.27 19.36 -14.36
CA CYS A 9 16.69 19.88 -13.11
C CYS A 9 15.17 19.69 -13.08
N ILE A 10 14.46 19.96 -14.18
CA ILE A 10 13.02 19.77 -14.31
C ILE A 10 12.67 18.27 -14.20
N LEU A 11 13.42 17.39 -14.85
CA LEU A 11 13.21 15.94 -14.77
C LEU A 11 13.48 15.40 -13.35
N ARG A 12 14.48 15.90 -12.63
CA ARG A 12 14.70 15.54 -11.22
C ARG A 12 13.54 15.96 -10.33
N GLN A 13 12.93 17.11 -10.56
CA GLN A 13 11.79 17.60 -9.80
C GLN A 13 10.50 16.82 -10.11
N MET A 14 10.34 16.32 -11.34
CA MET A 14 9.17 15.50 -11.74
C MET A 14 9.20 14.06 -11.19
N TYR A 15 10.37 13.54 -10.78
CA TYR A 15 10.52 12.16 -10.28
C TYR A 15 10.99 12.09 -8.81
N ALA A 16 11.06 13.22 -8.13
CA ALA A 16 11.35 13.23 -6.70
C ALA A 16 10.13 12.73 -5.91
N LEU A 17 10.38 11.92 -4.90
CA LEU A 17 9.35 11.61 -3.90
C LEU A 17 8.99 12.90 -3.15
N PHE A 18 7.76 12.98 -2.68
CA PHE A 18 7.37 14.02 -1.72
C PHE A 18 8.17 13.87 -0.43
N GLU A 19 8.31 14.96 0.32
CA GLU A 19 8.98 14.94 1.61
C GLU A 19 8.34 13.90 2.52
N ASN A 20 9.19 13.24 3.34
CA ASN A 20 8.71 12.26 4.29
C ASN A 20 7.92 12.99 5.40
N ILE A 21 6.70 12.52 5.61
CA ILE A 21 5.79 13.04 6.64
C ILE A 21 5.61 12.02 7.75
N GLU A 22 5.27 12.47 8.95
CA GLU A 22 4.92 11.58 10.05
C GLU A 22 3.43 11.25 10.04
N PRO A 23 3.02 10.05 10.51
CA PRO A 23 1.63 9.69 10.66
C PRO A 23 0.94 10.60 11.69
N TYR A 24 -0.26 11.06 11.39
CA TYR A 24 -1.11 11.72 12.37
C TYR A 24 -1.91 10.74 13.22
N ALA A 25 -2.09 9.49 12.74
CA ALA A 25 -2.74 8.43 13.49
C ALA A 25 -2.09 7.08 13.16
N SER A 26 -2.13 6.17 14.13
CA SER A 26 -1.74 4.78 13.94
C SER A 26 -2.50 3.88 14.91
N GLY A 27 -2.57 2.58 14.61
CA GLY A 27 -3.27 1.64 15.46
C GLY A 27 -3.16 0.21 14.95
N TYR A 28 -4.05 -0.63 15.49
CA TYR A 28 -4.16 -2.02 15.10
C TYR A 28 -5.60 -2.36 14.69
N LEU A 29 -5.71 -3.15 13.64
CA LEU A 29 -6.92 -3.87 13.28
C LEU A 29 -6.83 -5.27 13.89
N GLU A 30 -7.82 -5.64 14.72
CA GLU A 30 -7.91 -7.00 15.26
C GLU A 30 -8.47 -7.94 14.19
N ALA A 31 -7.76 -9.02 13.87
CA ALA A 31 -8.11 -9.99 12.85
C ALA A 31 -7.86 -11.42 13.36
N GLY A 32 -8.77 -11.93 14.20
CA GLY A 32 -8.59 -13.19 14.92
C GLY A 32 -7.41 -13.11 15.87
N GLN A 33 -6.43 -13.97 15.67
CA GLN A 33 -5.18 -13.93 16.45
C GLN A 33 -4.19 -12.85 15.99
N HIS A 34 -4.46 -12.19 14.85
CA HIS A 34 -3.57 -11.17 14.29
C HIS A 34 -3.97 -9.76 14.74
N LYS A 35 -2.95 -8.93 14.99
CA LYS A 35 -3.05 -7.49 15.17
C LYS A 35 -2.33 -6.83 14.02
N ILE A 36 -3.07 -6.27 13.09
CA ILE A 36 -2.55 -5.71 11.86
C ILE A 36 -2.28 -4.23 12.09
N TYR A 37 -1.02 -3.85 12.06
CA TYR A 37 -0.62 -2.46 12.23
C TYR A 37 -1.00 -1.64 11.01
N TYR A 38 -1.50 -0.43 11.26
CA TYR A 38 -1.73 0.58 10.22
C TYR A 38 -1.36 1.97 10.72
N GLU A 39 -1.10 2.85 9.77
CA GLU A 39 -0.88 4.27 10.00
C GLU A 39 -1.60 5.10 8.94
N GLU A 40 -1.99 6.31 9.33
CA GLU A 40 -2.60 7.31 8.47
C GLU A 40 -1.74 8.56 8.44
N CYS A 41 -1.45 9.07 7.25
CA CYS A 41 -0.65 10.26 7.03
C CYS A 41 -1.21 11.13 5.90
N GLY A 42 -0.67 12.35 5.76
CA GLY A 42 -1.14 13.34 4.80
C GLY A 42 -2.38 14.09 5.26
N ASN A 43 -3.26 14.42 4.32
CA ASN A 43 -4.47 15.18 4.58
C ASN A 43 -5.62 14.26 5.04
N PRO A 44 -6.12 14.39 6.28
CA PRO A 44 -7.25 13.56 6.76
C PRO A 44 -8.53 13.68 5.91
N ASP A 45 -8.74 14.84 5.30
CA ASP A 45 -9.89 15.12 4.43
C ASP A 45 -9.58 14.91 2.94
N GLY A 46 -8.37 14.45 2.64
CA GLY A 46 -7.90 14.20 1.28
C GLY A 46 -8.50 12.95 0.65
N LYS A 47 -8.17 12.73 -0.62
CA LYS A 47 -8.58 11.52 -1.34
C LYS A 47 -7.97 10.27 -0.68
N PRO A 48 -8.79 9.30 -0.25
CA PRO A 48 -8.27 8.11 0.40
C PRO A 48 -7.42 7.26 -0.55
N ALA A 49 -6.26 6.84 -0.09
CA ALA A 49 -5.36 5.94 -0.79
C ALA A 49 -4.77 4.90 0.18
N VAL A 50 -4.69 3.64 -0.24
CA VAL A 50 -4.01 2.57 0.50
C VAL A 50 -2.81 2.07 -0.27
N PHE A 51 -1.70 1.85 0.44
CA PHE A 51 -0.50 1.24 -0.12
C PHE A 51 -0.38 -0.22 0.33
N LEU A 52 -0.30 -1.14 -0.66
CA LEU A 52 -0.09 -2.57 -0.45
C LEU A 52 1.37 -2.91 -0.73
N HIS A 53 2.11 -3.24 0.33
CA HIS A 53 3.54 -3.55 0.21
C HIS A 53 3.79 -4.89 -0.50
N GLY A 54 4.98 -5.01 -1.06
CA GLY A 54 5.46 -6.21 -1.72
C GLY A 54 6.06 -7.25 -0.76
N GLY A 55 6.75 -8.18 -1.32
CA GLY A 55 7.35 -9.33 -0.65
C GLY A 55 6.88 -10.61 -1.31
N PRO A 56 5.93 -11.39 -0.72
CA PRO A 56 5.24 -11.17 0.56
C PRO A 56 6.19 -11.03 1.76
N GLY A 57 5.74 -10.30 2.80
CA GLY A 57 6.52 -10.17 4.05
C GLY A 57 7.38 -8.91 4.16
N GLY A 58 7.33 -7.98 3.19
CA GLY A 58 8.19 -6.80 3.16
C GLY A 58 7.90 -5.75 4.24
N GLY A 59 6.65 -5.64 4.69
CA GLY A 59 6.20 -4.57 5.57
C GLY A 59 6.14 -3.20 4.89
N GLY A 60 5.44 -2.26 5.50
CA GLY A 60 5.41 -0.86 5.11
C GLY A 60 6.66 -0.12 5.58
N SER A 61 7.16 0.81 4.78
CA SER A 61 8.27 1.69 5.16
C SER A 61 7.85 3.15 5.06
N SER A 62 8.50 4.02 5.83
CA SER A 62 8.25 5.47 5.78
C SER A 62 8.46 6.08 4.38
N LYS A 63 9.32 5.47 3.56
CA LYS A 63 9.59 5.94 2.19
C LYS A 63 8.35 5.90 1.29
N VAL A 64 7.40 4.98 1.53
CA VAL A 64 6.21 4.87 0.68
C VAL A 64 5.23 6.03 0.89
N ARG A 65 5.32 6.73 2.01
CA ARG A 65 4.54 7.95 2.27
C ARG A 65 4.79 9.00 1.20
N GLY A 66 6.04 9.11 0.72
CA GLY A 66 6.46 10.04 -0.32
C GLY A 66 6.00 9.68 -1.75
N PHE A 67 5.28 8.58 -1.96
CA PHE A 67 4.66 8.27 -3.26
C PHE A 67 3.40 9.09 -3.53
N PHE A 68 2.85 9.71 -2.50
CA PHE A 68 1.60 10.46 -2.58
C PHE A 68 1.85 11.93 -2.21
N ASN A 69 1.14 12.84 -2.87
CA ASN A 69 1.11 14.22 -2.44
C ASN A 69 0.35 14.33 -1.10
N PRO A 70 1.02 14.69 0.01
CA PRO A 70 0.40 14.68 1.33
C PRO A 70 -0.69 15.75 1.51
N GLU A 71 -0.73 16.77 0.67
CA GLU A 71 -1.79 17.80 0.70
C GLU A 71 -3.09 17.28 0.09
N LEU A 72 -3.01 16.31 -0.84
CA LEU A 72 -4.15 15.84 -1.62
C LEU A 72 -4.71 14.50 -1.14
N PHE A 73 -3.87 13.68 -0.49
CA PHE A 73 -4.24 12.31 -0.14
C PHE A 73 -4.30 12.07 1.37
N ARG A 74 -5.34 11.34 1.80
CA ARG A 74 -5.37 10.59 3.06
C ARG A 74 -4.72 9.25 2.80
N ILE A 75 -3.48 9.09 3.26
CA ILE A 75 -2.62 7.95 2.93
C ILE A 75 -2.72 6.92 4.04
N VAL A 76 -3.13 5.71 3.69
CA VAL A 76 -3.18 4.56 4.60
C VAL A 76 -2.07 3.59 4.22
N ILE A 77 -1.22 3.23 5.19
CA ILE A 77 -0.18 2.23 5.05
C ILE A 77 -0.41 1.20 6.14
N PHE A 78 -0.40 -0.08 5.80
CA PHE A 78 -0.50 -1.13 6.81
C PHE A 78 0.52 -2.24 6.54
N ASP A 79 0.88 -2.94 7.59
CA ASP A 79 1.75 -4.10 7.52
C ASP A 79 0.87 -5.35 7.47
N GLN A 80 0.98 -6.16 6.40
CA GLN A 80 0.19 -7.40 6.25
C GLN A 80 0.46 -8.37 7.41
N ARG A 81 -0.37 -9.41 7.56
CA ARG A 81 -0.22 -10.42 8.62
C ARG A 81 1.20 -10.97 8.65
N GLY A 82 1.76 -11.16 9.83
CA GLY A 82 3.10 -11.69 10.04
C GLY A 82 4.25 -10.76 9.65
N CYS A 83 3.98 -9.54 9.16
CA CYS A 83 4.97 -8.63 8.61
C CYS A 83 5.17 -7.38 9.46
N GLY A 84 6.34 -6.77 9.35
CA GLY A 84 6.64 -5.45 9.92
C GLY A 84 6.26 -5.34 11.40
N ARG A 85 5.36 -4.41 11.69
CA ARG A 85 4.84 -4.12 13.03
C ARG A 85 3.60 -4.92 13.41
N SER A 86 3.02 -5.70 12.46
CA SER A 86 1.89 -6.60 12.72
C SER A 86 2.30 -7.80 13.55
N LYS A 87 1.37 -8.34 14.34
CA LYS A 87 1.61 -9.43 15.30
C LYS A 87 0.61 -10.58 15.08
N PRO A 88 1.02 -11.84 15.36
CA PRO A 88 2.36 -12.32 15.70
C PRO A 88 3.32 -12.18 14.51
N HIS A 89 4.60 -11.92 14.77
CA HIS A 89 5.60 -11.80 13.70
C HIS A 89 5.87 -13.17 13.04
N ALA A 90 6.03 -13.19 11.72
CA ALA A 90 6.26 -14.38 10.89
C ALA A 90 5.20 -15.49 11.04
N CYS A 91 4.00 -15.19 11.52
CA CYS A 91 2.91 -16.15 11.66
C CYS A 91 2.29 -16.43 10.29
N LEU A 92 2.21 -17.72 9.92
CA LEU A 92 1.59 -18.18 8.67
C LEU A 92 0.16 -18.71 8.86
N GLU A 93 -0.29 -18.92 10.10
CA GLU A 93 -1.65 -19.35 10.37
C GLU A 93 -2.65 -18.28 9.94
N GLN A 94 -3.73 -18.68 9.27
CA GLN A 94 -4.74 -17.74 8.77
C GLN A 94 -4.11 -16.55 8.01
N ASN A 95 -3.12 -16.83 7.15
CA ASN A 95 -2.36 -15.83 6.40
C ASN A 95 -2.35 -16.16 4.91
N THR A 96 -3.53 -16.46 4.38
CA THR A 96 -3.75 -16.68 2.94
C THR A 96 -3.97 -15.34 2.22
N THR A 97 -3.90 -15.36 0.89
CA THR A 97 -4.25 -14.18 0.08
C THR A 97 -5.65 -13.66 0.40
N TRP A 98 -6.60 -14.56 0.65
CA TRP A 98 -8.00 -14.18 0.95
C TRP A 98 -8.15 -13.54 2.32
N ASP A 99 -7.42 -14.02 3.31
CA ASP A 99 -7.36 -13.36 4.62
C ASP A 99 -6.84 -11.93 4.51
N LEU A 100 -5.82 -11.70 3.64
CA LEU A 100 -5.28 -10.35 3.40
C LEU A 100 -6.27 -9.47 2.64
N VAL A 101 -7.03 -10.03 1.71
CA VAL A 101 -8.10 -9.33 0.98
C VAL A 101 -9.18 -8.86 1.94
N ASP A 102 -9.61 -9.71 2.87
CA ASP A 102 -10.60 -9.36 3.89
C ASP A 102 -10.06 -8.33 4.89
N ASP A 103 -8.79 -8.41 5.25
CA ASP A 103 -8.17 -7.41 6.12
C ASP A 103 -8.15 -6.02 5.50
N ILE A 104 -7.90 -5.92 4.19
CA ILE A 104 -7.94 -4.65 3.46
C ILE A 104 -9.34 -4.05 3.53
N GLU A 105 -10.38 -4.85 3.29
CA GLU A 105 -11.76 -4.38 3.36
C GLU A 105 -12.15 -3.94 4.79
N ARG A 106 -11.85 -4.77 5.79
CA ARG A 106 -12.11 -4.46 7.20
C ARG A 106 -11.37 -3.21 7.68
N LEU A 107 -10.14 -2.99 7.20
CA LEU A 107 -9.40 -1.77 7.50
C LEU A 107 -10.08 -0.55 6.90
N LYS A 108 -10.53 -0.64 5.65
CA LYS A 108 -11.30 0.42 4.97
C LYS A 108 -12.55 0.78 5.76
N GLU A 109 -13.32 -0.23 6.20
CA GLU A 109 -14.54 -0.04 7.00
C GLU A 109 -14.23 0.59 8.35
N LYS A 110 -13.21 0.08 9.07
CA LYS A 110 -12.75 0.63 10.36
C LYS A 110 -12.42 2.12 10.27
N LEU A 111 -11.83 2.55 9.14
CA LEU A 111 -11.44 3.94 8.91
C LEU A 111 -12.57 4.82 8.34
N GLY A 112 -13.76 4.25 8.15
CA GLY A 112 -14.93 4.95 7.61
C GLY A 112 -14.76 5.37 6.14
N ILE A 113 -13.90 4.68 5.40
CA ILE A 113 -13.60 4.97 3.99
C ILE A 113 -14.58 4.19 3.11
N LYS A 114 -15.24 4.87 2.18
CA LYS A 114 -16.17 4.22 1.23
C LYS A 114 -15.42 3.56 0.07
N ARG A 115 -14.52 4.30 -0.53
CA ARG A 115 -13.69 3.86 -1.66
C ARG A 115 -12.32 4.51 -1.56
N TRP A 116 -11.30 3.83 -2.02
CA TRP A 116 -9.93 4.36 -2.04
C TRP A 116 -9.18 4.01 -3.32
N LEU A 117 -8.17 4.79 -3.62
CA LEU A 117 -7.13 4.42 -4.56
C LEU A 117 -6.29 3.31 -3.94
N VAL A 118 -6.08 2.21 -4.67
CA VAL A 118 -5.22 1.10 -4.24
C VAL A 118 -3.92 1.14 -5.02
N PHE A 119 -2.80 1.32 -4.31
CA PHE A 119 -1.48 1.30 -4.89
C PHE A 119 -0.72 0.06 -4.43
N GLY A 120 -0.42 -0.86 -5.35
CA GLY A 120 0.32 -2.09 -5.07
C GLY A 120 1.61 -2.22 -5.85
N GLY A 121 2.68 -2.65 -5.18
CA GLY A 121 3.98 -2.91 -5.80
C GLY A 121 4.41 -4.37 -5.65
N SER A 122 4.91 -5.01 -6.74
CA SER A 122 5.34 -6.40 -6.73
C SER A 122 4.21 -7.33 -6.25
N TRP A 123 4.40 -8.15 -5.18
CA TRP A 123 3.33 -8.90 -4.54
C TRP A 123 2.10 -8.04 -4.23
N GLY A 124 2.29 -6.79 -3.79
CA GLY A 124 1.19 -5.85 -3.58
C GLY A 124 0.36 -5.58 -4.83
N SER A 125 0.90 -5.72 -6.05
CA SER A 125 0.11 -5.62 -7.28
C SER A 125 -0.81 -6.82 -7.47
N THR A 126 -0.37 -8.02 -7.14
CA THR A 126 -1.17 -9.24 -7.13
C THR A 126 -2.31 -9.12 -6.14
N LEU A 127 -1.99 -8.70 -4.91
CA LEU A 127 -2.97 -8.51 -3.84
C LEU A 127 -4.00 -7.42 -4.20
N SER A 128 -3.55 -6.32 -4.85
CA SER A 128 -4.45 -5.27 -5.35
C SER A 128 -5.47 -5.79 -6.36
N LEU A 129 -5.02 -6.63 -7.28
CA LEU A 129 -5.90 -7.25 -8.29
C LEU A 129 -6.89 -8.22 -7.65
N ALA A 130 -6.44 -9.06 -6.70
CA ALA A 130 -7.32 -9.96 -5.96
C ALA A 130 -8.39 -9.17 -5.18
N TYR A 131 -7.97 -8.12 -4.45
CA TYR A 131 -8.88 -7.26 -3.72
C TYR A 131 -9.91 -6.57 -4.63
N ALA A 132 -9.48 -5.99 -5.75
CA ALA A 132 -10.37 -5.30 -6.67
C ALA A 132 -11.40 -6.23 -7.34
N GLN A 133 -11.09 -7.51 -7.50
CA GLN A 133 -12.04 -8.50 -8.03
C GLN A 133 -13.11 -8.90 -7.01
N ILE A 134 -12.76 -9.00 -5.74
CA ILE A 134 -13.70 -9.37 -4.67
C ILE A 134 -14.52 -8.16 -4.22
N TYR A 135 -13.87 -6.98 -4.09
CA TYR A 135 -14.48 -5.74 -3.62
C TYR A 135 -14.43 -4.60 -4.65
N PRO A 136 -15.00 -4.77 -5.86
CA PRO A 136 -14.88 -3.77 -6.93
C PRO A 136 -15.46 -2.40 -6.56
N ASN A 137 -16.47 -2.36 -5.69
CA ASN A 137 -17.11 -1.14 -5.23
C ASN A 137 -16.27 -0.37 -4.19
N SER A 138 -15.25 -1.00 -3.63
CA SER A 138 -14.34 -0.41 -2.65
C SER A 138 -13.13 0.26 -3.29
N VAL A 139 -12.90 0.03 -4.58
CA VAL A 139 -11.75 0.56 -5.33
C VAL A 139 -12.19 1.70 -6.22
N SER A 140 -11.55 2.87 -6.09
CA SER A 140 -11.76 4.00 -7.00
C SER A 140 -10.80 3.97 -8.18
N GLU A 141 -9.53 3.67 -7.92
CA GLU A 141 -8.46 3.52 -8.93
C GLU A 141 -7.46 2.46 -8.49
N LEU A 142 -6.74 1.91 -9.48
CA LEU A 142 -5.61 1.01 -9.27
C LEU A 142 -4.33 1.62 -9.82
N VAL A 143 -3.29 1.64 -9.00
CA VAL A 143 -1.92 1.94 -9.42
C VAL A 143 -1.07 0.69 -9.16
N LEU A 144 -0.60 0.07 -10.22
CA LEU A 144 0.15 -1.19 -10.15
C LEU A 144 1.59 -0.98 -10.64
N ARG A 145 2.56 -1.31 -9.79
CA ARG A 145 3.98 -1.16 -10.09
C ARG A 145 4.70 -2.51 -9.95
N GLY A 146 5.59 -2.81 -10.92
CA GLY A 146 6.32 -4.08 -10.90
C GLY A 146 5.34 -5.26 -10.88
N ILE A 147 4.41 -5.26 -11.82
CA ILE A 147 3.28 -6.19 -11.86
C ILE A 147 3.77 -7.62 -11.83
N PHE A 148 3.28 -8.37 -10.86
CA PHE A 148 3.56 -9.78 -10.64
C PHE A 148 2.23 -10.53 -10.52
N MET A 149 2.00 -11.51 -11.37
CA MET A 149 0.71 -12.20 -11.52
C MET A 149 0.76 -13.69 -11.15
N LEU A 150 1.86 -14.15 -10.54
CA LEU A 150 2.09 -15.54 -10.14
C LEU A 150 1.94 -16.53 -11.29
N ARG A 151 2.20 -16.12 -12.54
CA ARG A 151 2.17 -17.02 -13.69
C ARG A 151 3.38 -17.95 -13.68
N ASP A 152 3.24 -19.18 -14.17
CA ASP A 152 4.33 -20.16 -14.24
C ASP A 152 5.62 -19.60 -14.85
N LYS A 153 5.50 -18.76 -15.89
CA LYS A 153 6.65 -18.12 -16.53
C LYS A 153 7.35 -17.11 -15.63
N GLU A 154 6.61 -16.47 -14.74
CA GLU A 154 7.17 -15.51 -13.76
C GLU A 154 7.84 -16.27 -12.61
N LEU A 155 7.22 -17.36 -12.14
CA LEU A 155 7.80 -18.22 -11.10
C LEU A 155 9.09 -18.92 -11.56
N LYS A 156 9.18 -19.29 -12.86
CA LYS A 156 10.39 -19.91 -13.43
C LYS A 156 11.53 -18.91 -13.67
N TRP A 157 11.25 -17.61 -13.60
CA TRP A 157 12.24 -16.57 -13.83
C TRP A 157 13.00 -16.18 -12.55
N PHE A 158 12.44 -16.51 -11.37
CA PHE A 158 13.09 -16.39 -10.06
C PHE A 158 13.90 -17.64 -9.72
#